data_0df0d447199e6a73c4c1ada30c2170c9
#
_entry.id   0df0d447199e6a73c4c1ada30c2170c9
#
_cell.length_a   1.000
_cell.length_b   1.000
_cell.length_c   1.000
_cell.angle_alpha   90.00
_cell.angle_beta   90.00
_cell.angle_gamma   90.00
#
_symmetry.space_group_name_H-M   'P 1'
#
loop_
_entity.id
_entity.type
_entity.pdbx_description
1 polymer ?
#
loop_
_entity_poly.entity_id
_entity_poly.type
_entity_poly.pdbx_seq_one_letter_code
_entity_poly.pdbx_strand_id
1 'polypeptide(L)'
;MCIRDRVRCLTRLIEPTSGSVIIDDTDITKISRNSLLDLRRNKMSMVFQHFGLFPHRTVLENISYGLEIRGEKKQERLDKATESLNLVGLKGWHNNYPRELSGGMQQRVGLARAMAVEPEILIFDEPFSALDPLIRREMQDELLDIQKKLQRTMVFITHDFLEAIKMGDHIAIMKDGEISQVGTPEEIVANPVDKYVKDFCEDVPKYKVLSAGKVMRKECSD
;
A
#
# COMPACT_ATOMS: atom_id res chain seq x y z
N MET A 1 19.95 -0.94 5.62
CA MET A 1 18.82 -1.74 5.08
C MET A 1 17.84 -0.78 4.41
N CYS A 2 17.45 -1.03 3.16
CA CYS A 2 16.48 -0.16 2.46
C CYS A 2 15.08 -0.35 3.07
N ILE A 3 14.23 0.70 3.03
CA ILE A 3 12.83 0.62 3.48
C ILE A 3 12.07 -0.50 2.76
N ARG A 4 12.33 -0.70 1.47
CA ARG A 4 11.75 -1.80 0.68
C ARG A 4 12.12 -3.18 1.21
N ASP A 5 13.37 -3.37 1.67
CA ASP A 5 13.79 -4.66 2.21
C ASP A 5 13.02 -4.98 3.49
N ARG A 6 12.76 -3.96 4.33
CA ARG A 6 11.97 -4.13 5.57
C ARG A 6 10.55 -4.60 5.26
N VAL A 7 9.88 -4.01 4.27
CA VAL A 7 8.53 -4.43 3.89
C VAL A 7 8.52 -5.82 3.24
N ARG A 8 9.55 -6.16 2.48
CA ARG A 8 9.71 -7.52 1.98
C ARG A 8 9.94 -8.53 3.11
N CYS A 9 10.51 -8.11 4.25
CA CYS A 9 10.56 -8.93 5.46
C CYS A 9 9.17 -9.13 6.08
N LEU A 10 8.25 -8.14 6.00
CA LEU A 10 6.88 -8.30 6.51
C LEU A 10 6.12 -9.44 5.81
N THR A 11 6.50 -9.73 4.58
CA THR A 11 5.94 -10.86 3.82
C THR A 11 6.86 -12.09 3.81
N ARG A 12 8.04 -12.01 4.45
CA ARG A 12 9.14 -12.97 4.32
C ARG A 12 9.55 -13.28 2.87
N LEU A 13 9.37 -12.34 1.94
CA LEU A 13 10.02 -12.40 0.62
C LEU A 13 11.53 -12.29 0.77
N ILE A 14 11.99 -11.61 1.83
CA ILE A 14 13.36 -11.59 2.33
C ILE A 14 13.30 -12.08 3.78
N GLU A 15 14.15 -13.04 4.12
CA GLU A 15 14.26 -13.53 5.49
C GLU A 15 14.95 -12.46 6.36
N PRO A 16 14.34 -12.05 7.50
CA PRO A 16 14.98 -11.12 8.41
C PRO A 16 16.17 -11.79 9.10
N THR A 17 17.27 -11.06 9.24
CA THR A 17 18.47 -11.56 9.97
C THR A 17 18.19 -11.75 11.44
N SER A 18 17.33 -10.91 12.03
CA SER A 18 16.93 -10.98 13.44
C SER A 18 15.59 -10.28 13.65
N GLY A 19 14.98 -10.48 14.80
CA GLY A 19 13.67 -9.93 15.14
C GLY A 19 12.52 -10.87 14.77
N SER A 20 11.30 -10.38 14.93
CA SER A 20 10.07 -11.12 14.66
C SER A 20 9.07 -10.26 13.89
N VAL A 21 8.20 -10.92 13.14
CA VAL A 21 7.05 -10.30 12.47
C VAL A 21 5.80 -11.02 12.95
N ILE A 22 4.93 -10.29 13.64
CA ILE A 22 3.72 -10.85 14.25
C ILE A 22 2.50 -10.40 13.45
N ILE A 23 1.69 -11.36 13.00
CA ILE A 23 0.40 -11.15 12.32
C ILE A 23 -0.63 -12.02 13.04
N ASP A 24 -1.69 -11.41 13.58
CA ASP A 24 -2.73 -12.08 14.36
C ASP A 24 -2.14 -13.04 15.41
N ASP A 25 -1.27 -12.51 16.28
CA ASP A 25 -0.57 -13.24 17.35
C ASP A 25 0.38 -14.37 16.87
N THR A 26 0.57 -14.51 15.56
CA THR A 26 1.45 -15.51 14.96
C THR A 26 2.77 -14.88 14.51
N ASP A 27 3.89 -15.36 15.07
CA ASP A 27 5.23 -14.97 14.60
C ASP A 27 5.52 -15.68 13.28
N ILE A 28 5.36 -14.94 12.17
CA ILE A 28 5.53 -15.52 10.83
C ILE A 28 6.98 -15.87 10.50
N THR A 29 7.95 -15.40 11.28
CA THR A 29 9.36 -15.76 11.08
C THR A 29 9.65 -17.21 11.48
N LYS A 30 8.79 -17.81 12.32
CA LYS A 30 8.94 -19.17 12.87
C LYS A 30 8.03 -20.22 12.25
N ILE A 31 7.03 -19.80 11.44
CA ILE A 31 6.10 -20.75 10.81
C ILE A 31 6.75 -21.53 9.67
N SER A 32 6.19 -22.72 9.37
CA SER A 32 6.61 -23.55 8.26
C SER A 32 6.43 -22.84 6.91
N ARG A 33 7.16 -23.30 5.88
CA ARG A 33 7.00 -22.79 4.51
C ARG A 33 5.57 -22.94 4.00
N ASN A 34 4.90 -24.04 4.30
CA ASN A 34 3.52 -24.28 3.86
C ASN A 34 2.56 -23.31 4.53
N SER A 35 2.66 -23.13 5.86
CA SER A 35 1.86 -22.15 6.60
C SER A 35 2.09 -20.71 6.10
N LEU A 36 3.34 -20.37 5.74
CA LEU A 36 3.66 -19.06 5.15
C LEU A 36 3.03 -18.88 3.78
N LEU A 37 3.02 -19.92 2.94
CA LEU A 37 2.35 -19.87 1.63
C LEU A 37 0.85 -19.68 1.77
N ASP A 38 0.24 -20.37 2.74
CA ASP A 38 -1.19 -20.24 3.03
C ASP A 38 -1.54 -18.84 3.56
N LEU A 39 -0.70 -18.29 4.45
CA LEU A 39 -0.86 -16.92 4.94
C LEU A 39 -0.76 -15.90 3.80
N ARG A 40 0.25 -16.02 2.93
CA ARG A 40 0.40 -15.15 1.76
C ARG A 40 -0.76 -15.26 0.78
N ARG A 41 -1.29 -16.47 0.57
CA ARG A 41 -2.43 -16.69 -0.34
C ARG A 41 -3.72 -16.09 0.19
N ASN A 42 -3.95 -16.18 1.49
CA ASN A 42 -5.25 -15.91 2.07
C ASN A 42 -5.34 -14.56 2.80
N LYS A 43 -4.26 -14.10 3.44
CA LYS A 43 -4.30 -12.91 4.28
C LYS A 43 -3.60 -11.70 3.70
N MET A 44 -2.64 -11.88 2.81
CA MET A 44 -1.77 -10.78 2.37
C MET A 44 -1.80 -10.64 0.85
N SER A 45 -1.76 -9.40 0.38
CA SER A 45 -1.51 -9.12 -1.03
C SER A 45 -0.54 -7.96 -1.17
N MET A 46 0.24 -7.95 -2.26
CA MET A 46 1.26 -6.93 -2.50
C MET A 46 1.09 -6.29 -3.88
N VAL A 47 1.11 -4.98 -3.92
CA VAL A 47 1.16 -4.16 -5.13
C VAL A 47 2.58 -3.65 -5.29
N PHE A 48 3.24 -4.04 -6.38
CA PHE A 48 4.63 -3.71 -6.68
C PHE A 48 4.75 -2.43 -7.49
N GLN A 49 5.86 -1.73 -7.37
CA GLN A 49 6.20 -0.51 -8.11
C GLN A 49 6.05 -0.64 -9.64
N HIS A 50 6.44 -1.77 -10.21
CA HIS A 50 6.36 -2.06 -11.66
C HIS A 50 5.17 -2.95 -12.02
N PHE A 51 4.07 -2.84 -11.28
CA PHE A 51 2.78 -3.53 -11.47
C PHE A 51 2.88 -5.07 -11.53
N GLY A 52 3.96 -5.66 -12.02
CA GLY A 52 4.20 -7.11 -12.11
C GLY A 52 3.08 -7.86 -12.85
N LEU A 53 2.52 -7.26 -13.90
CA LEU A 53 1.49 -7.89 -14.72
C LEU A 53 2.12 -8.93 -15.65
N PHE A 54 1.40 -10.02 -15.86
CA PHE A 54 1.78 -11.04 -16.82
C PHE A 54 1.47 -10.56 -18.24
N PRO A 55 2.49 -10.31 -19.10
CA PRO A 55 2.28 -9.68 -20.41
C PRO A 55 1.54 -10.59 -21.40
N HIS A 56 1.54 -11.89 -21.17
CA HIS A 56 0.88 -12.93 -21.99
C HIS A 56 -0.54 -13.27 -21.51
N ARG A 57 -1.02 -12.65 -20.44
CA ARG A 57 -2.38 -12.80 -19.91
C ARG A 57 -3.18 -11.53 -20.13
N THR A 58 -4.48 -11.70 -20.36
CA THR A 58 -5.41 -10.57 -20.42
C THR A 58 -5.53 -9.85 -19.07
N VAL A 59 -6.17 -8.70 -19.03
CA VAL A 59 -6.49 -7.95 -17.81
C VAL A 59 -7.25 -8.83 -16.82
N LEU A 60 -8.32 -9.49 -17.27
CA LEU A 60 -9.14 -10.34 -16.41
C LEU A 60 -8.36 -11.55 -15.88
N GLU A 61 -7.52 -12.16 -16.71
CA GLU A 61 -6.66 -13.27 -16.30
C GLU A 61 -5.57 -12.83 -15.32
N ASN A 62 -5.04 -11.60 -15.45
CA ASN A 62 -4.14 -11.04 -14.48
C ASN A 62 -4.81 -10.86 -13.11
N ILE A 63 -6.02 -10.30 -13.09
CA ILE A 63 -6.78 -10.06 -11.87
C ILE A 63 -7.17 -11.38 -11.20
N SER A 64 -7.64 -12.37 -11.98
CA SER A 64 -8.08 -13.66 -11.46
C SER A 64 -6.95 -14.60 -11.03
N TYR A 65 -5.69 -14.26 -11.29
CA TYR A 65 -4.54 -15.15 -11.06
C TYR A 65 -4.38 -15.61 -9.60
N GLY A 66 -4.56 -14.70 -8.64
CA GLY A 66 -4.47 -15.05 -7.22
C GLY A 66 -5.54 -16.08 -6.81
N LEU A 67 -6.76 -15.94 -7.33
CA LEU A 67 -7.87 -16.88 -7.12
C LEU A 67 -7.63 -18.22 -7.81
N GLU A 68 -6.96 -18.19 -8.98
CA GLU A 68 -6.52 -19.41 -9.68
C GLU A 68 -5.54 -20.23 -8.84
N ILE A 69 -4.56 -19.57 -8.20
CA ILE A 69 -3.60 -20.23 -7.29
C ILE A 69 -4.28 -20.79 -6.05
N ARG A 70 -5.38 -20.19 -5.59
CA ARG A 70 -6.20 -20.70 -4.49
C ARG A 70 -7.02 -21.93 -4.89
N GLY A 71 -7.12 -22.23 -6.18
CA GLY A 71 -7.91 -23.35 -6.71
C GLY A 71 -9.41 -23.07 -6.80
N GLU A 72 -9.80 -21.79 -6.81
CA GLU A 72 -11.21 -21.41 -6.99
C GLU A 72 -11.73 -21.81 -8.36
N LYS A 73 -13.01 -22.17 -8.46
CA LYS A 73 -13.65 -22.55 -9.73
C LYS A 73 -13.59 -21.43 -10.74
N LYS A 74 -13.44 -21.78 -12.02
CA LYS A 74 -13.21 -20.81 -13.09
C LYS A 74 -14.28 -19.71 -13.13
N GLN A 75 -15.56 -20.06 -13.00
CA GLN A 75 -16.63 -19.07 -13.04
C GLN A 75 -16.56 -18.11 -11.86
N GLU A 76 -16.44 -18.61 -10.63
CA GLU A 76 -16.38 -17.83 -9.41
C GLU A 76 -15.20 -16.82 -9.43
N ARG A 77 -14.02 -17.28 -9.87
CA ARG A 77 -12.84 -16.39 -9.94
C ARG A 77 -12.97 -15.31 -11.02
N LEU A 78 -13.63 -15.60 -12.15
CA LEU A 78 -13.86 -14.61 -13.19
C LEU A 78 -14.92 -13.57 -12.77
N ASP A 79 -15.93 -13.98 -12.03
CA ASP A 79 -16.95 -13.08 -11.48
C ASP A 79 -16.30 -12.10 -10.47
N LYS A 80 -15.54 -12.60 -9.48
CA LYS A 80 -14.78 -11.78 -8.54
C LYS A 80 -13.77 -10.85 -9.23
N ALA A 81 -13.06 -11.35 -10.22
CA ALA A 81 -12.11 -10.56 -11.00
C ALA A 81 -12.82 -9.44 -11.78
N THR A 82 -14.02 -9.70 -12.31
CA THR A 82 -14.84 -8.70 -13.00
C THR A 82 -15.34 -7.63 -12.03
N GLU A 83 -15.76 -8.00 -10.82
CA GLU A 83 -16.13 -7.05 -9.77
C GLU A 83 -14.96 -6.15 -9.39
N SER A 84 -13.78 -6.73 -9.17
CA SER A 84 -12.55 -5.99 -8.86
C SER A 84 -12.13 -5.07 -10.00
N LEU A 85 -12.27 -5.51 -11.27
CA LEU A 85 -12.02 -4.69 -12.46
C LEU A 85 -12.95 -3.46 -12.52
N ASN A 86 -14.24 -3.67 -12.21
CA ASN A 86 -15.22 -2.59 -12.19
C ASN A 86 -14.95 -1.60 -11.04
N LEU A 87 -14.50 -2.11 -9.88
CA LEU A 87 -14.19 -1.28 -8.71
C LEU A 87 -13.07 -0.26 -9.01
N VAL A 88 -12.10 -0.62 -9.85
CA VAL A 88 -10.99 0.26 -10.27
C VAL A 88 -11.31 1.06 -11.54
N GLY A 89 -12.57 1.10 -11.99
CA GLY A 89 -12.99 1.92 -13.13
C GLY A 89 -12.54 1.41 -14.50
N LEU A 90 -12.17 0.14 -14.63
CA LEU A 90 -11.70 -0.45 -15.90
C LEU A 90 -12.76 -1.33 -16.59
N LYS A 91 -14.04 -1.01 -16.42
CA LYS A 91 -15.13 -1.73 -17.10
C LYS A 91 -14.92 -1.74 -18.62
N GLY A 92 -15.02 -2.92 -19.23
CA GLY A 92 -14.84 -3.12 -20.67
C GLY A 92 -13.44 -3.52 -21.10
N TRP A 93 -12.42 -3.44 -20.22
CA TRP A 93 -11.02 -3.75 -20.52
C TRP A 93 -10.60 -5.20 -20.25
N HIS A 94 -11.54 -6.09 -19.93
CA HIS A 94 -11.29 -7.46 -19.49
C HIS A 94 -10.46 -8.31 -20.47
N ASN A 95 -10.63 -8.11 -21.79
CA ASN A 95 -9.95 -8.90 -22.83
C ASN A 95 -8.64 -8.26 -23.34
N ASN A 96 -8.30 -7.05 -22.89
CA ASN A 96 -7.09 -6.37 -23.32
C ASN A 96 -5.85 -6.94 -22.63
N TYR A 97 -4.70 -6.76 -23.26
CA TYR A 97 -3.40 -7.15 -22.71
C TYR A 97 -2.71 -5.94 -22.04
N PRO A 98 -1.78 -6.17 -21.09
CA PRO A 98 -1.06 -5.08 -20.41
C PRO A 98 -0.41 -4.06 -21.34
N ARG A 99 0.10 -4.48 -22.50
CA ARG A 99 0.73 -3.61 -23.50
C ARG A 99 -0.23 -2.58 -24.14
N GLU A 100 -1.53 -2.81 -24.05
CA GLU A 100 -2.58 -1.95 -24.62
C GLU A 100 -3.06 -0.90 -23.61
N LEU A 101 -2.51 -0.93 -22.38
CA LEU A 101 -2.91 -0.08 -21.25
C LEU A 101 -1.89 1.03 -21.01
N SER A 102 -2.36 2.21 -20.60
CA SER A 102 -1.50 3.25 -20.02
C SER A 102 -0.90 2.80 -18.67
N GLY A 103 0.16 3.48 -18.19
CA GLY A 103 0.77 3.18 -16.89
C GLY A 103 -0.24 3.22 -15.72
N GLY A 104 -1.11 4.24 -15.69
CA GLY A 104 -2.17 4.33 -14.68
C GLY A 104 -3.18 3.18 -14.78
N MET A 105 -3.56 2.76 -15.98
CA MET A 105 -4.44 1.60 -16.17
C MET A 105 -3.76 0.30 -15.71
N GLN A 106 -2.48 0.11 -16.02
CA GLN A 106 -1.73 -1.06 -15.55
C GLN A 106 -1.67 -1.11 -14.02
N GLN A 107 -1.53 0.04 -13.38
CA GLN A 107 -1.57 0.15 -11.93
C GLN A 107 -2.94 -0.25 -11.37
N ARG A 108 -4.02 0.25 -11.95
CA ARG A 108 -5.39 -0.14 -11.58
C ARG A 108 -5.60 -1.65 -11.72
N VAL A 109 -5.06 -2.29 -12.76
CA VAL A 109 -5.09 -3.75 -12.90
C VAL A 109 -4.29 -4.44 -11.78
N GLY A 110 -3.11 -3.92 -11.43
CA GLY A 110 -2.32 -4.41 -10.30
C GLY A 110 -3.07 -4.32 -8.97
N LEU A 111 -3.75 -3.19 -8.74
CA LEU A 111 -4.60 -2.97 -7.57
C LEU A 111 -5.81 -3.92 -7.55
N ALA A 112 -6.53 -4.04 -8.67
CA ALA A 112 -7.66 -4.97 -8.81
C ALA A 112 -7.24 -6.42 -8.54
N ARG A 113 -6.07 -6.85 -9.06
CA ARG A 113 -5.49 -8.18 -8.79
C ARG A 113 -5.22 -8.40 -7.30
N ALA A 114 -4.69 -7.38 -6.63
CA ALA A 114 -4.40 -7.46 -5.21
C ALA A 114 -5.69 -7.53 -4.37
N MET A 115 -6.75 -6.86 -4.79
CA MET A 115 -8.04 -6.83 -4.09
C MET A 115 -8.93 -8.04 -4.39
N ALA A 116 -8.83 -8.63 -5.59
CA ALA A 116 -9.68 -9.76 -6.00
C ALA A 116 -9.61 -10.96 -5.05
N VAL A 117 -8.48 -11.13 -4.39
CA VAL A 117 -8.29 -12.19 -3.38
C VAL A 117 -8.82 -11.81 -1.98
N GLU A 118 -9.42 -10.63 -1.82
CA GLU A 118 -10.00 -10.13 -0.56
C GLU A 118 -9.03 -10.25 0.63
N PRO A 119 -7.81 -9.72 0.55
CA PRO A 119 -6.83 -9.88 1.61
C PRO A 119 -7.22 -9.05 2.84
N GLU A 120 -6.74 -9.46 4.02
CA GLU A 120 -6.84 -8.66 5.25
C GLU A 120 -5.80 -7.54 5.27
N ILE A 121 -4.63 -7.79 4.67
CA ILE A 121 -3.48 -6.87 4.63
C ILE A 121 -3.08 -6.61 3.18
N LEU A 122 -3.11 -5.33 2.79
CA LEU A 122 -2.62 -4.85 1.50
C LEU A 122 -1.28 -4.12 1.70
N ILE A 123 -0.26 -4.51 0.96
CA ILE A 123 1.08 -3.92 1.03
C ILE A 123 1.39 -3.24 -0.29
N PHE A 124 1.80 -1.98 -0.23
CA PHE A 124 2.10 -1.15 -1.39
C PHE A 124 3.59 -0.75 -1.36
N ASP A 125 4.35 -1.18 -2.39
CA ASP A 125 5.76 -0.84 -2.56
C ASP A 125 5.90 0.27 -3.60
N GLU A 126 5.89 1.54 -3.17
CA GLU A 126 5.95 2.76 -3.99
C GLU A 126 4.98 2.73 -5.19
N PRO A 127 3.69 2.51 -4.97
CA PRO A 127 2.74 2.23 -6.07
C PRO A 127 2.58 3.38 -7.06
N PHE A 128 2.84 4.63 -6.66
CA PHE A 128 2.59 5.80 -7.50
C PHE A 128 3.86 6.43 -8.09
N SER A 129 5.05 5.87 -7.82
CA SER A 129 6.32 6.46 -8.23
C SER A 129 6.53 6.52 -9.75
N ALA A 130 5.90 5.61 -10.50
CA ALA A 130 6.00 5.54 -11.97
C ALA A 130 4.91 6.35 -12.71
N LEU A 131 4.05 7.08 -11.98
CA LEU A 131 2.95 7.84 -12.56
C LEU A 131 3.28 9.33 -12.67
N ASP A 132 2.71 9.97 -13.69
CA ASP A 132 2.73 11.44 -13.79
C ASP A 132 1.93 12.08 -12.64
N PRO A 133 2.18 13.37 -12.32
CA PRO A 133 1.60 14.00 -11.14
C PRO A 133 0.07 14.09 -11.13
N LEU A 134 -0.58 14.17 -12.31
CA LEU A 134 -2.04 14.25 -12.40
C LEU A 134 -2.66 12.88 -12.09
N ILE A 135 -2.23 11.85 -12.80
CA ILE A 135 -2.71 10.48 -12.62
C ILE A 135 -2.39 9.97 -11.20
N ARG A 136 -1.23 10.36 -10.64
CA ARG A 136 -0.88 10.03 -9.26
C ARG A 136 -1.93 10.54 -8.26
N ARG A 137 -2.36 11.81 -8.39
CA ARG A 137 -3.38 12.39 -7.50
C ARG A 137 -4.72 11.66 -7.63
N GLU A 138 -5.16 11.39 -8.84
CA GLU A 138 -6.38 10.64 -9.09
C GLU A 138 -6.34 9.25 -8.47
N MET A 139 -5.24 8.53 -8.66
CA MET A 139 -5.05 7.18 -8.10
C MET A 139 -5.00 7.17 -6.57
N GLN A 140 -4.42 8.20 -5.95
CA GLN A 140 -4.42 8.36 -4.49
C GLN A 140 -5.85 8.57 -3.96
N ASP A 141 -6.63 9.43 -4.60
CA ASP A 141 -8.01 9.72 -4.20
C ASP A 141 -8.88 8.46 -4.35
N GLU A 142 -8.73 7.73 -5.46
CA GLU A 142 -9.42 6.45 -5.66
C GLU A 142 -9.04 5.41 -4.61
N LEU A 143 -7.74 5.29 -4.28
CA LEU A 143 -7.30 4.32 -3.26
C LEU A 143 -7.88 4.67 -1.88
N LEU A 144 -7.95 5.95 -1.52
CA LEU A 144 -8.60 6.39 -0.29
C LEU A 144 -10.10 6.06 -0.27
N ASP A 145 -10.80 6.23 -1.40
CA ASP A 145 -12.21 5.87 -1.49
C ASP A 145 -12.44 4.35 -1.43
N ILE A 146 -11.54 3.57 -2.00
CA ILE A 146 -11.53 2.12 -1.86
C ILE A 146 -11.27 1.72 -0.40
N GLN A 147 -10.29 2.35 0.27
CA GLN A 147 -9.97 2.09 1.68
C GLN A 147 -11.18 2.33 2.59
N LYS A 148 -11.91 3.44 2.40
CA LYS A 148 -13.14 3.75 3.15
C LYS A 148 -14.20 2.65 3.02
N LYS A 149 -14.28 2.02 1.84
CA LYS A 149 -15.25 0.95 1.56
C LYS A 149 -14.80 -0.40 2.12
N LEU A 150 -13.52 -0.73 1.98
CA LEU A 150 -12.99 -2.04 2.33
C LEU A 150 -12.57 -2.14 3.81
N GLN A 151 -12.14 -1.03 4.42
CA GLN A 151 -11.64 -0.97 5.82
C GLN A 151 -10.59 -2.05 6.13
N ARG A 152 -9.63 -2.24 5.21
CA ARG A 152 -8.55 -3.22 5.36
C ARG A 152 -7.28 -2.56 5.89
N THR A 153 -6.41 -3.34 6.52
CA THR A 153 -5.08 -2.87 6.90
C THR A 153 -4.24 -2.62 5.66
N MET A 154 -3.73 -1.40 5.50
CA MET A 154 -2.83 -1.03 4.41
C MET A 154 -1.47 -0.62 4.94
N VAL A 155 -0.42 -1.24 4.40
CA VAL A 155 0.98 -0.85 4.66
C VAL A 155 1.51 -0.21 3.39
N PHE A 156 1.90 1.05 3.48
CA PHE A 156 2.25 1.87 2.34
C PHE A 156 3.69 2.34 2.43
N ILE A 157 4.49 2.10 1.39
CA ILE A 157 5.84 2.65 1.28
C ILE A 157 5.86 3.75 0.25
N THR A 158 6.39 4.89 0.65
CA THR A 158 6.66 6.00 -0.25
C THR A 158 7.91 6.76 0.20
N HIS A 159 8.56 7.45 -0.72
CA HIS A 159 9.58 8.44 -0.45
C HIS A 159 9.03 9.88 -0.48
N ASP A 160 7.74 10.04 -0.79
CA ASP A 160 7.03 11.31 -0.83
C ASP A 160 6.25 11.51 0.48
N PHE A 161 6.66 12.52 1.27
CA PHE A 161 6.06 12.76 2.57
C PHE A 161 4.62 13.31 2.47
N LEU A 162 4.31 14.08 1.44
CA LEU A 162 2.93 14.56 1.21
C LEU A 162 2.00 13.38 0.91
N GLU A 163 2.50 12.38 0.21
CA GLU A 163 1.79 11.13 -0.03
C GLU A 163 1.56 10.37 1.27
N ALA A 164 2.60 10.23 2.12
CA ALA A 164 2.47 9.59 3.44
C ALA A 164 1.43 10.28 4.32
N ILE A 165 1.43 11.62 4.36
CA ILE A 165 0.44 12.42 5.10
C ILE A 165 -0.98 12.21 4.58
N LYS A 166 -1.15 12.15 3.25
CA LYS A 166 -2.46 11.98 2.63
C LYS A 166 -3.06 10.60 2.85
N MET A 167 -2.21 9.56 2.86
CA MET A 167 -2.62 8.16 2.85
C MET A 167 -2.63 7.51 4.22
N GLY A 168 -1.77 7.95 5.16
CA GLY A 168 -1.49 7.24 6.40
C GLY A 168 -2.21 7.79 7.62
N ASP A 169 -2.85 6.92 8.39
CA ASP A 169 -3.31 7.22 9.76
C ASP A 169 -2.10 7.31 10.71
N HIS A 170 -1.08 6.48 10.47
CA HIS A 170 0.20 6.47 11.18
C HIS A 170 1.35 6.44 10.17
N ILE A 171 2.39 7.21 10.45
CA ILE A 171 3.59 7.31 9.61
C ILE A 171 4.80 6.87 10.43
N ALA A 172 5.65 6.04 9.84
CA ALA A 172 6.97 5.70 10.35
C ALA A 172 8.05 6.29 9.44
N ILE A 173 8.80 7.26 9.94
CA ILE A 173 9.92 7.86 9.21
C ILE A 173 11.17 7.03 9.47
N MET A 174 11.83 6.64 8.38
CA MET A 174 13.05 5.85 8.43
C MET A 174 14.25 6.63 7.89
N LYS A 175 15.38 6.50 8.59
CA LYS A 175 16.67 7.02 8.20
C LYS A 175 17.75 5.97 8.44
N ASP A 176 18.64 5.78 7.49
CA ASP A 176 19.79 4.85 7.59
C ASP A 176 19.43 3.42 8.05
N GLY A 177 18.19 2.97 7.73
CA GLY A 177 17.67 1.65 8.10
C GLY A 177 17.05 1.56 9.49
N GLU A 178 17.00 2.65 10.23
CA GLU A 178 16.36 2.76 11.55
C GLU A 178 15.08 3.59 11.48
N ILE A 179 14.18 3.39 12.44
CA ILE A 179 12.98 4.22 12.59
C ILE A 179 13.37 5.44 13.44
N SER A 180 13.31 6.64 12.83
CA SER A 180 13.57 7.90 13.55
C SER A 180 12.33 8.33 14.35
N GLN A 181 11.14 8.25 13.76
CA GLN A 181 9.90 8.66 14.43
C GLN A 181 8.72 7.85 13.91
N VAL A 182 7.77 7.59 14.82
CA VAL A 182 6.45 7.03 14.49
C VAL A 182 5.39 7.91 15.14
N GLY A 183 4.31 8.20 14.40
CA GLY A 183 3.19 8.99 14.92
C GLY A 183 2.14 9.25 13.86
N THR A 184 1.08 9.93 14.24
CA THR A 184 0.12 10.48 13.29
C THR A 184 0.75 11.59 12.45
N PRO A 185 0.23 11.89 11.25
CA PRO A 185 0.70 13.04 10.45
C PRO A 185 0.81 14.33 11.26
N GLU A 186 -0.19 14.59 12.11
CA GLU A 186 -0.24 15.77 12.96
C GLU A 186 0.89 15.80 14.01
N GLU A 187 1.13 14.66 14.67
CA GLU A 187 2.20 14.56 15.69
C GLU A 187 3.58 14.77 15.09
N ILE A 188 3.85 14.19 13.92
CA ILE A 188 5.14 14.29 13.23
C ILE A 188 5.40 15.75 12.79
N VAL A 189 4.40 16.40 12.20
CA VAL A 189 4.53 17.79 11.72
C VAL A 189 4.62 18.80 12.87
N ALA A 190 3.90 18.54 14.00
CA ALA A 190 3.92 19.43 15.15
C ALA A 190 5.19 19.29 15.99
N ASN A 191 5.71 18.06 16.14
CA ASN A 191 6.79 17.73 17.07
C ASN A 191 7.84 16.82 16.39
N PRO A 192 8.60 17.33 15.41
CA PRO A 192 9.67 16.56 14.79
C PRO A 192 10.78 16.24 15.81
N VAL A 193 11.17 14.96 15.89
CA VAL A 193 12.12 14.45 16.89
C VAL A 193 13.56 14.93 16.65
N ASP A 194 13.93 15.12 15.39
CA ASP A 194 15.27 15.55 14.98
C ASP A 194 15.24 16.48 13.76
N LYS A 195 16.44 16.96 13.37
CA LYS A 195 16.58 17.83 12.21
C LYS A 195 16.15 17.15 10.91
N TYR A 196 16.42 15.85 10.75
CA TYR A 196 16.04 15.11 9.54
C TYR A 196 14.53 15.07 9.37
N VAL A 197 13.78 14.74 10.41
CA VAL A 197 12.32 14.75 10.40
C VAL A 197 11.79 16.16 10.16
N LYS A 198 12.41 17.18 10.78
CA LYS A 198 12.04 18.58 10.58
C LYS A 198 12.21 19.03 9.13
N ASP A 199 13.37 18.72 8.52
CA ASP A 199 13.66 19.06 7.12
C ASP A 199 12.69 18.33 6.18
N PHE A 200 12.30 17.08 6.51
CA PHE A 200 11.31 16.30 5.76
C PHE A 200 9.89 16.89 5.83
N CYS A 201 9.57 17.63 6.91
CA CYS A 201 8.28 18.29 7.11
C CYS A 201 8.26 19.73 6.57
N GLU A 202 9.37 20.27 6.08
CA GLU A 202 9.49 21.71 5.74
C GLU A 202 8.53 22.14 4.63
N ASP A 203 8.36 21.30 3.60
CA ASP A 203 7.49 21.55 2.46
C ASP A 203 6.00 21.28 2.72
N VAL A 204 5.65 20.82 3.95
CA VAL A 204 4.27 20.48 4.28
C VAL A 204 3.45 21.72 4.58
N PRO A 205 2.33 21.95 3.88
CA PRO A 205 1.39 22.99 4.24
C PRO A 205 0.75 22.72 5.60
N LYS A 206 1.33 23.26 6.67
CA LYS A 206 0.93 22.99 8.07
C LYS A 206 -0.57 23.17 8.32
N TYR A 207 -1.22 24.08 7.63
CA TYR A 207 -2.66 24.34 7.74
C TYR A 207 -3.53 23.17 7.23
N LYS A 208 -2.97 22.25 6.45
CA LYS A 208 -3.68 21.04 5.97
C LYS A 208 -3.59 19.87 6.95
N VAL A 209 -2.67 19.91 7.87
CA VAL A 209 -2.33 18.79 8.76
C VAL A 209 -2.64 19.12 10.21
N LEU A 210 -2.36 20.36 10.64
CA LEU A 210 -2.51 20.76 12.03
C LEU A 210 -3.94 21.26 12.32
N SER A 211 -4.53 20.76 13.40
CA SER A 211 -5.77 21.31 13.92
C SER A 211 -5.55 22.70 14.56
N ALA A 212 -6.61 23.52 14.55
CA ALA A 212 -6.55 24.89 15.10
C ALA A 212 -6.05 24.91 16.56
N GLY A 213 -6.42 23.92 17.36
CA GLY A 213 -6.01 23.82 18.77
C GLY A 213 -4.50 23.62 19.01
N LYS A 214 -3.77 23.06 18.02
CA LYS A 214 -2.31 22.89 18.10
C LYS A 214 -1.52 24.06 17.52
N VAL A 215 -2.16 24.89 16.71
CA VAL A 215 -1.55 26.10 16.12
C VAL A 215 -1.69 27.31 17.03
N MET A 216 -2.74 27.35 17.84
CA MET A 216 -2.95 28.40 18.83
C MET A 216 -1.89 28.31 19.94
N ARG A 217 -1.10 29.37 20.12
CA ARG A 217 -0.24 29.52 21.32
C ARG A 217 -1.16 29.55 22.52
N LYS A 218 -0.84 28.79 23.59
CA LYS A 218 -1.38 29.05 24.91
C LYS A 218 -0.97 30.47 25.26
N GLU A 219 -1.89 31.39 25.40
CA GLU A 219 -1.62 32.65 26.04
C GLU A 219 -1.07 32.33 27.44
N CYS A 220 0.14 32.83 27.74
CA CYS A 220 0.63 32.80 29.10
C CYS A 220 -0.35 33.67 29.93
N SER A 221 -1.14 33.03 30.77
CA SER A 221 -1.78 33.73 31.88
C SER A 221 -0.68 34.13 32.83
N ASP A 222 -0.41 35.46 32.83
CA ASP A 222 0.35 36.12 33.85
C ASP A 222 -0.31 35.96 35.24
#